data_1cfcc871a0917100d2722e05ca119da0
#
_entry.id   1cfcc871a0917100d2722e05ca119da0
#
_cell.length_a   1.000
_cell.length_b   1.000
_cell.length_c   1.000
_cell.angle_alpha   90.00
_cell.angle_beta   90.00
_cell.angle_gamma   90.00
#
_symmetry.space_group_name_H-M   'P 1'
#
loop_
_entity.id
_entity.type
_entity.pdbx_description
1 polymer ?
#
loop_
_entity_poly.entity_id
_entity_poly.type
_entity_poly.pdbx_seq_one_letter_code
_entity_poly.pdbx_strand_id
1 'polypeptide(L)'
;STGIAGLMSLLHTRTRHNYTENWLIFGERQRAHDFFYASTIEAWQMMGMLKRLDLAFSRDQEQRVYVQDIIRQNAAELVNWIERGAVLYVCGSIDGMASGVDQALIHILGEEQVDELRQQGRYRRDVY
;
A
#
# COMPACT_ATOMS: atom_id res chain seq x y z
N SER A 1 11.17 -1.61 12.23
CA SER A 1 9.81 -1.92 11.84
C SER A 1 9.67 -3.36 11.36
N THR A 2 8.55 -3.96 11.59
CA THR A 2 8.26 -5.33 11.19
C THR A 2 7.18 -5.35 10.09
N GLY A 3 7.34 -4.54 9.06
CA GLY A 3 6.46 -4.55 7.91
C GLY A 3 5.04 -4.10 8.25
N ILE A 4 4.06 -5.02 8.12
CA ILE A 4 2.65 -4.68 8.30
C ILE A 4 2.36 -4.04 9.66
N ALA A 5 3.10 -4.39 10.72
CA ALA A 5 2.85 -3.82 12.06
C ALA A 5 3.02 -2.30 12.09
N GLY A 6 4.03 -1.77 11.40
CA GLY A 6 4.23 -0.33 11.31
C GLY A 6 3.10 0.38 10.57
N LEU A 7 2.66 -0.20 9.44
CA LEU A 7 1.54 0.35 8.70
C LEU A 7 0.23 0.24 9.44
N MET A 8 0.01 -0.86 10.18
CA MET A 8 -1.18 -1.01 11.02
C MET A 8 -1.27 0.11 12.05
N SER A 9 -0.14 0.47 12.67
CA SER A 9 -0.10 1.57 13.61
C SER A 9 -0.50 2.90 12.97
N LEU A 10 0.01 3.18 11.77
CA LEU A 10 -0.34 4.39 11.03
C LEU A 10 -1.83 4.43 10.66
N LEU A 11 -2.37 3.31 10.19
CA LEU A 11 -3.79 3.20 9.85
C LEU A 11 -4.67 3.39 11.08
N HIS A 12 -4.29 2.84 12.23
CA HIS A 12 -5.01 3.08 13.48
C HIS A 12 -5.09 4.56 13.82
N THR A 13 -3.99 5.28 13.67
CA THR A 13 -3.97 6.71 13.94
C THR A 13 -4.93 7.46 13.02
N ARG A 14 -4.91 7.17 11.73
CA ARG A 14 -5.82 7.80 10.76
C ARG A 14 -7.28 7.44 11.05
N THR A 15 -7.55 6.19 11.39
CA THR A 15 -8.89 5.72 11.72
C THR A 15 -9.47 6.47 12.92
N ARG A 16 -8.67 6.71 13.95
CA ARG A 16 -9.11 7.47 15.13
C ARG A 16 -9.50 8.91 14.78
N HIS A 17 -8.91 9.47 13.74
CA HIS A 17 -9.19 10.84 13.29
C HIS A 17 -10.18 10.89 12.12
N ASN A 18 -10.81 9.76 11.79
CA ASN A 18 -11.80 9.64 10.70
C ASN A 18 -11.23 9.97 9.31
N TYR A 19 -9.93 9.75 9.10
CA TYR A 19 -9.34 9.88 7.78
C TYR A 19 -9.53 8.57 7.02
N THR A 20 -10.43 8.56 6.04
CA THR A 20 -10.88 7.33 5.38
C THR A 20 -10.31 7.10 3.97
N GLU A 21 -9.76 8.13 3.34
CA GLU A 21 -9.19 8.00 1.99
C GLU A 21 -7.82 7.34 2.05
N ASN A 22 -7.81 6.04 2.36
CA ASN A 22 -6.60 5.25 2.51
C ASN A 22 -6.60 4.09 1.52
N TRP A 23 -5.48 3.90 0.85
CA TRP A 23 -5.23 2.77 -0.03
C TRP A 23 -4.02 2.00 0.50
N LEU A 24 -4.22 0.76 0.87
CA LEU A 24 -3.15 -0.13 1.31
C LEU A 24 -2.84 -1.14 0.22
N ILE A 25 -1.58 -1.20 -0.18
CA ILE A 25 -1.06 -2.26 -1.04
C ILE A 25 -0.10 -3.09 -0.18
N PHE A 26 -0.44 -4.35 0.00
CA PHE A 26 0.32 -5.25 0.86
C PHE A 26 0.94 -6.36 0.03
N GLY A 27 2.26 -6.39 -0.04
CA GLY A 27 3.01 -7.41 -0.75
C GLY A 27 3.72 -8.33 0.22
N GLU A 28 3.47 -9.62 0.12
CA GLU A 28 4.11 -10.62 0.95
C GLU A 28 4.44 -11.85 0.13
N ARG A 29 5.45 -12.58 0.57
CA ARG A 29 5.91 -13.77 -0.13
C ARG A 29 4.97 -14.95 0.05
N GLN A 30 4.36 -15.07 1.24
CA GLN A 30 3.52 -16.22 1.59
C GLN A 30 2.24 -15.74 2.28
N ARG A 31 1.09 -16.14 1.73
CA ARG A 31 -0.21 -15.77 2.27
C ARG A 31 -0.38 -16.20 3.73
N ALA A 32 0.16 -17.34 4.10
CA ALA A 32 0.02 -17.87 5.45
C ALA A 32 0.60 -16.95 6.53
N HIS A 33 1.65 -16.18 6.21
CA HIS A 33 2.25 -15.23 7.14
C HIS A 33 1.38 -14.01 7.40
N ASP A 34 0.45 -13.72 6.48
CA ASP A 34 -0.37 -12.50 6.54
C ASP A 34 -1.74 -12.76 7.13
N PHE A 35 -2.10 -14.02 7.30
CA PHE A 35 -3.41 -14.41 7.80
C PHE A 35 -3.72 -13.76 9.14
N PHE A 36 -2.71 -13.56 9.98
CA PHE A 36 -2.88 -12.95 11.29
C PHE A 36 -3.49 -11.55 11.22
N TYR A 37 -3.19 -10.80 10.18
CA TYR A 37 -3.69 -9.42 10.03
C TYR A 37 -4.96 -9.33 9.20
N ALA A 38 -5.36 -10.40 8.54
CA ALA A 38 -6.46 -10.37 7.57
C ALA A 38 -7.77 -9.89 8.19
N SER A 39 -8.11 -10.36 9.38
CA SER A 39 -9.36 -9.99 10.04
C SER A 39 -9.41 -8.49 10.39
N THR A 40 -8.30 -7.92 10.82
CA THR A 40 -8.24 -6.49 11.14
C THR A 40 -8.39 -5.64 9.87
N ILE A 41 -7.70 -6.03 8.80
CA ILE A 41 -7.78 -5.33 7.52
C ILE A 41 -9.20 -5.39 6.97
N GLU A 42 -9.83 -6.56 7.00
CA GLU A 42 -11.21 -6.73 6.56
C GLU A 42 -12.19 -5.89 7.36
N ALA A 43 -12.01 -5.82 8.68
CA ALA A 43 -12.85 -5.00 9.53
C ALA A 43 -12.76 -3.52 9.14
N TRP A 44 -11.55 -3.03 8.89
CA TRP A 44 -11.36 -1.64 8.46
C TRP A 44 -12.00 -1.36 7.11
N GLN A 45 -11.93 -2.31 6.17
CA GLN A 45 -12.62 -2.20 4.89
C GLN A 45 -14.12 -2.09 5.07
N MET A 46 -14.69 -2.97 5.86
CA MET A 46 -16.14 -3.00 6.13
C MET A 46 -16.62 -1.72 6.81
N MET A 47 -15.78 -1.11 7.63
CA MET A 47 -16.11 0.15 8.31
C MET A 47 -15.88 1.37 7.42
N GLY A 48 -15.39 1.20 6.20
CA GLY A 48 -15.09 2.30 5.30
C GLY A 48 -13.82 3.09 5.64
N MET A 49 -13.04 2.60 6.58
CA MET A 49 -11.80 3.27 7.01
C MET A 49 -10.62 2.96 6.11
N LEU A 50 -10.68 1.84 5.40
CA LEU A 50 -9.72 1.45 4.39
C LEU A 50 -10.51 1.23 3.11
N LYS A 51 -10.50 2.21 2.22
CA LYS A 51 -11.36 2.19 1.04
C LYS A 51 -10.86 1.31 -0.06
N ARG A 52 -9.55 1.06 -0.10
CA ARG A 52 -8.99 0.17 -1.10
C ARG A 52 -7.86 -0.65 -0.52
N LEU A 53 -7.89 -1.94 -0.82
CA LEU A 53 -6.85 -2.91 -0.45
C LEU A 53 -6.51 -3.73 -1.68
N ASP A 54 -5.23 -3.79 -1.99
CA ASP A 54 -4.69 -4.69 -3.01
C ASP A 54 -3.63 -5.57 -2.38
N LEU A 55 -3.66 -6.85 -2.70
CA LEU A 55 -2.75 -7.86 -2.17
C LEU A 55 -1.90 -8.44 -3.29
N ALA A 56 -0.60 -8.51 -3.05
CA ALA A 56 0.36 -9.09 -3.98
C ALA A 56 1.12 -10.21 -3.28
N PHE A 57 0.86 -11.45 -3.67
CA PHE A 57 1.56 -12.61 -3.13
C PHE A 57 2.47 -13.19 -4.21
N SER A 58 3.78 -13.17 -3.98
CA SER A 58 4.75 -13.57 -5.00
C SER A 58 5.05 -15.08 -5.01
N ARG A 59 4.65 -15.82 -3.98
CA ARG A 59 4.96 -17.26 -3.89
C ARG A 59 3.77 -18.19 -3.89
N ASP A 60 2.62 -17.74 -3.39
CA ASP A 60 1.43 -18.60 -3.25
C ASP A 60 0.58 -18.67 -4.52
N GLN A 61 0.96 -17.94 -5.57
CA GLN A 61 0.21 -17.87 -6.81
C GLN A 61 0.99 -18.51 -7.94
N GLU A 62 0.28 -19.10 -8.89
CA GLU A 62 0.86 -19.67 -10.12
C GLU A 62 1.69 -18.62 -10.86
N GLN A 63 1.14 -17.43 -10.98
CA GLN A 63 1.87 -16.27 -11.51
C GLN A 63 2.23 -15.34 -10.36
N ARG A 64 3.49 -14.97 -10.30
CA ARG A 64 3.95 -14.03 -9.28
C ARG A 64 3.43 -12.63 -9.59
N VAL A 65 2.75 -12.04 -8.60
CA VAL A 65 2.26 -10.66 -8.69
C VAL A 65 3.00 -9.83 -7.66
N TYR A 66 3.58 -8.73 -8.09
CA TYR A 66 4.34 -7.84 -7.24
C TYR A 66 3.58 -6.53 -7.02
N VAL A 67 3.91 -5.81 -5.95
CA VAL A 67 3.27 -4.53 -5.64
C VAL A 67 3.41 -3.53 -6.79
N GLN A 68 4.60 -3.44 -7.39
CA GLN A 68 4.81 -2.53 -8.53
C GLN A 68 3.94 -2.87 -9.73
N ASP A 69 3.59 -4.14 -9.92
CA ASP A 69 2.69 -4.55 -11.01
C ASP A 69 1.27 -4.07 -10.76
N ILE A 70 0.80 -4.17 -9.51
CA ILE A 70 -0.51 -3.65 -9.11
C ILE A 70 -0.58 -2.14 -9.33
N ILE A 71 0.47 -1.42 -8.96
CA ILE A 71 0.55 0.03 -9.15
C ILE A 71 0.43 0.38 -10.62
N ARG A 72 1.18 -0.30 -11.49
CA ARG A 72 1.14 -0.03 -12.93
C ARG A 72 -0.20 -0.36 -13.56
N GLN A 73 -0.82 -1.46 -13.15
CA GLN A 73 -2.13 -1.88 -13.65
C GLN A 73 -3.24 -0.91 -13.28
N ASN A 74 -3.06 -0.18 -12.19
CA ASN A 74 -4.07 0.73 -11.65
C ASN A 74 -3.63 2.20 -11.73
N ALA A 75 -2.80 2.52 -12.71
CA ALA A 75 -2.20 3.86 -12.81
C ALA A 75 -3.23 4.99 -12.87
N ALA A 76 -4.28 4.83 -13.66
CA ALA A 76 -5.31 5.87 -13.79
C ALA A 76 -6.06 6.08 -12.47
N GLU A 77 -6.40 5.01 -11.78
CA GLU A 77 -7.05 5.12 -10.48
C GLU A 77 -6.13 5.73 -9.43
N LEU A 78 -4.85 5.38 -9.47
CA LEU A 78 -3.87 5.96 -8.56
C LEU A 78 -3.81 7.49 -8.71
N VAL A 79 -3.75 7.98 -9.94
CA VAL A 79 -3.77 9.42 -10.20
C VAL A 79 -5.02 10.07 -9.60
N ASN A 80 -6.19 9.47 -9.84
CA ASN A 80 -7.44 10.00 -9.30
C ASN A 80 -7.45 10.04 -7.77
N TRP A 81 -6.96 9.00 -7.14
CA TRP A 81 -6.90 8.93 -5.67
C TRP A 81 -5.98 10.00 -5.11
N ILE A 82 -4.80 10.16 -5.71
CA ILE A 82 -3.84 11.16 -5.27
C ILE A 82 -4.41 12.57 -5.43
N GLU A 83 -5.11 12.84 -6.52
CA GLU A 83 -5.77 14.14 -6.75
C GLU A 83 -6.84 14.44 -5.71
N ARG A 84 -7.50 13.41 -5.18
CA ARG A 84 -8.51 13.56 -4.12
C ARG A 84 -7.91 13.67 -2.72
N GLY A 85 -6.60 13.67 -2.59
CA GLY A 85 -5.95 13.79 -1.30
C GLY A 85 -5.72 12.49 -0.56
N ALA A 86 -5.80 11.37 -1.25
CA ALA A 86 -5.63 10.05 -0.64
C ALA A 86 -4.21 9.82 -0.15
N VAL A 87 -4.08 8.89 0.78
CA VAL A 87 -2.81 8.39 1.29
C VAL A 87 -2.60 6.98 0.78
N LEU A 88 -1.40 6.74 0.26
CA LEU A 88 -0.98 5.43 -0.21
C LEU A 88 -0.03 4.80 0.79
N TYR A 89 -0.38 3.63 1.30
CA TYR A 89 0.47 2.81 2.16
C TYR A 89 0.91 1.59 1.39
N VAL A 90 2.23 1.34 1.37
CA VAL A 90 2.81 0.17 0.72
C VAL A 90 3.63 -0.61 1.73
N CYS A 91 3.33 -1.87 1.88
CA CYS A 91 4.01 -2.74 2.81
C CYS A 91 4.42 -4.04 2.13
N GLY A 92 5.60 -4.54 2.42
CA GLY A 92 6.04 -5.83 1.91
C GLY A 92 7.52 -6.10 2.11
N SER A 93 7.95 -7.26 1.64
CA SER A 93 9.35 -7.65 1.75
C SER A 93 10.21 -6.90 0.72
N ILE A 94 11.46 -6.65 1.10
CA ILE A 94 12.41 -5.97 0.22
C ILE A 94 12.64 -6.72 -1.09
N ASP A 95 12.59 -8.05 -1.05
CA ASP A 95 12.82 -8.87 -2.24
C ASP A 95 11.74 -8.68 -3.31
N GLY A 96 10.52 -8.34 -2.89
CA GLY A 96 9.41 -8.18 -3.82
C GLY A 96 9.08 -6.74 -4.17
N MET A 97 9.68 -5.79 -3.49
CA MET A 97 9.30 -4.39 -3.65
C MET A 97 10.47 -3.48 -4.03
N ALA A 98 11.51 -3.51 -3.24
CA ALA A 98 12.75 -2.75 -3.47
C ALA A 98 12.52 -1.44 -4.26
N SER A 99 13.31 -1.21 -5.31
CA SER A 99 13.23 0.00 -6.13
C SER A 99 12.06 -0.01 -7.11
N GLY A 100 11.43 -1.17 -7.34
CA GLY A 100 10.37 -1.30 -8.34
C GLY A 100 9.14 -0.46 -8.02
N VAL A 101 8.79 -0.31 -6.75
CA VAL A 101 7.64 0.49 -6.32
C VAL A 101 7.89 1.97 -6.61
N ASP A 102 9.03 2.50 -6.18
CA ASP A 102 9.36 3.90 -6.42
C ASP A 102 9.43 4.21 -7.91
N GLN A 103 10.04 3.33 -8.69
CA GLN A 103 10.12 3.50 -10.14
C GLN A 103 8.74 3.54 -10.79
N ALA A 104 7.83 2.66 -10.37
CA ALA A 104 6.47 2.64 -10.88
C ALA A 104 5.74 3.95 -10.57
N LEU A 105 5.84 4.43 -9.33
CA LEU A 105 5.21 5.68 -8.92
C LEU A 105 5.80 6.89 -9.66
N ILE A 106 7.12 6.93 -9.81
CA ILE A 106 7.79 8.01 -10.54
C ILE A 106 7.36 8.01 -12.01
N HIS A 107 7.23 6.84 -12.60
CA HIS A 107 6.78 6.74 -13.99
C HIS A 107 5.36 7.28 -14.17
N ILE A 108 4.49 7.05 -13.20
CA ILE A 108 3.07 7.46 -13.29
C ILE A 108 2.90 8.93 -12.90
N LEU A 109 3.53 9.37 -11.82
CA LEU A 109 3.28 10.67 -11.20
C LEU A 109 4.38 11.70 -11.45
N GLY A 110 5.59 11.25 -11.79
CA GLY A 110 6.77 12.11 -11.86
C GLY A 110 7.51 12.16 -10.53
N GLU A 111 8.82 12.37 -10.60
CA GLU A 111 9.69 12.38 -9.42
C GLU A 111 9.31 13.48 -8.43
N GLU A 112 9.02 14.67 -8.93
CA GLU A 112 8.66 15.81 -8.08
C GLU A 112 7.40 15.53 -7.26
N GLN A 113 6.36 14.98 -7.88
CA GLN A 113 5.13 14.67 -7.16
C GLN A 113 5.33 13.56 -6.13
N VAL A 114 6.11 12.55 -6.44
CA VAL A 114 6.41 11.47 -5.49
C VAL A 114 7.12 12.03 -4.25
N ASP A 115 8.09 12.91 -4.45
CA ASP A 115 8.80 13.55 -3.35
C ASP A 115 7.87 14.40 -2.49
N GLU A 116 6.97 15.15 -3.10
CA GLU A 116 5.96 15.92 -2.39
C GLU A 116 5.06 15.03 -1.53
N LEU A 117 4.61 13.91 -2.08
CA LEU A 117 3.77 12.96 -1.35
C LEU A 117 4.48 12.40 -0.13
N ARG A 118 5.77 12.09 -0.26
CA ARG A 118 6.57 11.65 0.90
C ARG A 118 6.66 12.73 1.96
N GLN A 119 6.95 13.95 1.57
CA GLN A 119 7.07 15.07 2.50
C GLN A 119 5.76 15.36 3.22
N GLN A 120 4.63 15.19 2.54
CA GLN A 120 3.31 15.39 3.11
C GLN A 120 2.82 14.18 3.94
N GLY A 121 3.58 13.08 3.95
CA GLY A 121 3.15 11.86 4.61
C GLY A 121 2.04 11.11 3.89
N ARG A 122 1.85 11.38 2.60
CA ARG A 122 0.80 10.76 1.78
C ARG A 122 1.27 9.56 0.98
N TYR A 123 2.57 9.30 0.95
CA TYR A 123 3.14 8.05 0.46
C TYR A 123 4.06 7.50 1.53
N ARG A 124 3.66 6.38 2.10
CA ARG A 124 4.41 5.72 3.16
C ARG A 124 4.71 4.29 2.76
N ARG A 125 5.95 3.90 2.96
CA ARG A 125 6.43 2.58 2.59
C ARG A 125 7.11 1.94 3.79
N ASP A 126 6.72 0.71 4.10
CA ASP A 126 7.36 -0.08 5.13
C ASP A 126 7.84 -1.39 4.51
N VAL A 127 9.14 -1.48 4.29
CA VAL A 127 9.79 -2.59 3.59
C VAL A 127 10.73 -3.31 4.58
N TYR A 128 10.67 -4.62 4.60
CA TYR A 128 11.47 -5.43 5.53
C TYR A 128 12.15 -6.64 4.88
#